data_0546baf2ba593b8e1985cbee0c176832
#
_entry.id   0546baf2ba593b8e1985cbee0c176832
#
_cell.length_a   1.000
_cell.length_b   1.000
_cell.length_c   1.000
_cell.angle_alpha   90.00
_cell.angle_beta   90.00
_cell.angle_gamma   90.00
#
_symmetry.space_group_name_H-M   'P 1'
#
loop_
_entity.id
_entity.type
_entity.pdbx_description
1 polymer ?
#
loop_
_entity_poly.entity_id
_entity_poly.type
_entity_poly.pdbx_seq_one_letter_code
_entity_poly.pdbx_strand_id
1 'polypeptide(L)'
;MDTSILATVPIFADLDEDALDKIAELMRKRTYPKNKMILMEEDEGDTLFVIDEGSVKITRISEDGREVILSMLNAGDFFGEMSIFDGESRSANVVTLEESDVFLLKRADFLHLLEKYPKISVSLLQELASRLRKSDELIESLSLSDAENRIALTLLRLADDLGIYKAGKVEIDNLPYQQDIANMAGTSRETVSRTLKLLEDKGFIAKDGHKVVIHDYNEFKKHFS
;
A
#
# COMPACT_ATOMS: atom_id res chain seq x y z
N MET A 1 -19.85 -3.17 -16.29
CA MET A 1 -18.75 -3.17 -15.31
C MET A 1 -19.30 -2.47 -14.07
N ASP A 2 -19.08 -3.00 -12.89
CA ASP A 2 -19.47 -2.27 -11.68
C ASP A 2 -18.48 -1.12 -11.49
N THR A 3 -18.97 0.12 -11.60
CA THR A 3 -18.16 1.34 -11.49
C THR A 3 -18.04 1.83 -10.04
N SER A 4 -18.69 1.15 -9.10
CA SER A 4 -18.74 1.54 -7.68
C SER A 4 -17.35 1.65 -7.06
N ILE A 5 -16.42 0.77 -7.44
CA ILE A 5 -15.04 0.81 -6.96
C ILE A 5 -14.31 2.07 -7.45
N LEU A 6 -14.55 2.53 -8.68
CA LEU A 6 -13.86 3.71 -9.22
C LEU A 6 -14.17 4.98 -8.40
N ALA A 7 -15.38 5.07 -7.83
CA ALA A 7 -15.75 6.17 -6.95
C ALA A 7 -14.97 6.17 -5.61
N THR A 8 -14.39 5.04 -5.22
CA THR A 8 -13.56 4.93 -4.00
C THR A 8 -12.08 5.21 -4.28
N VAL A 9 -11.66 5.17 -5.55
CA VAL A 9 -10.27 5.46 -5.94
C VAL A 9 -9.99 6.95 -5.78
N PRO A 10 -9.01 7.37 -4.97
CA PRO A 10 -8.78 8.78 -4.63
C PRO A 10 -8.71 9.70 -5.85
N ILE A 11 -8.08 9.25 -6.95
CA ILE A 11 -7.93 10.07 -8.15
C ILE A 11 -9.23 10.24 -8.96
N PHE A 12 -10.26 9.45 -8.70
CA PHE A 12 -11.55 9.49 -9.40
C PHE A 12 -12.72 9.88 -8.50
N ALA A 13 -12.53 9.97 -7.18
CA ALA A 13 -13.59 10.15 -6.19
C ALA A 13 -14.43 11.43 -6.37
N ASP A 14 -13.86 12.48 -6.96
CA ASP A 14 -14.54 13.77 -7.19
C ASP A 14 -15.24 13.88 -8.56
N LEU A 15 -15.38 12.77 -9.28
CA LEU A 15 -16.03 12.70 -10.59
C LEU A 15 -17.51 12.30 -10.45
N ASP A 16 -18.32 12.74 -11.42
CA ASP A 16 -19.70 12.29 -11.55
C ASP A 16 -19.81 10.88 -12.18
N GLU A 17 -20.98 10.25 -12.06
CA GLU A 17 -21.25 8.90 -12.58
C GLU A 17 -20.97 8.80 -14.09
N ASP A 18 -21.38 9.82 -14.88
CA ASP A 18 -21.16 9.86 -16.33
C ASP A 18 -19.65 9.84 -16.70
N ALA A 19 -18.81 10.48 -15.90
CA ALA A 19 -17.36 10.46 -16.08
C ALA A 19 -16.76 9.11 -15.67
N LEU A 20 -17.21 8.53 -14.54
CA LEU A 20 -16.78 7.21 -14.08
C LEU A 20 -17.13 6.11 -15.09
N ASP A 21 -18.31 6.13 -15.68
CA ASP A 21 -18.73 5.19 -16.71
C ASP A 21 -17.82 5.27 -17.94
N LYS A 22 -17.50 6.48 -18.40
CA LYS A 22 -16.55 6.67 -19.53
C LYS A 22 -15.15 6.19 -19.23
N ILE A 23 -14.69 6.35 -17.99
CA ILE A 23 -13.39 5.82 -17.55
C ILE A 23 -13.42 4.29 -17.53
N ALA A 24 -14.51 3.70 -17.02
CA ALA A 24 -14.68 2.25 -16.98
C ALA A 24 -14.67 1.59 -18.38
N GLU A 25 -15.21 2.27 -19.39
CA GLU A 25 -15.18 1.80 -20.79
C GLU A 25 -13.75 1.71 -21.36
N LEU A 26 -12.81 2.52 -20.85
CA LEU A 26 -11.40 2.53 -21.26
C LEU A 26 -10.58 1.48 -20.52
N MET A 27 -11.09 0.95 -19.41
CA MET A 27 -10.39 0.00 -18.57
C MET A 27 -10.62 -1.44 -18.99
N ARG A 28 -9.62 -2.29 -18.70
CA ARG A 28 -9.70 -3.74 -18.88
C ARG A 28 -9.45 -4.42 -17.55
N LYS A 29 -10.41 -5.25 -17.12
CA LYS A 29 -10.24 -6.06 -15.90
C LYS A 29 -9.36 -7.28 -16.18
N ARG A 30 -8.47 -7.61 -15.24
CA ARG A 30 -7.65 -8.81 -15.25
C ARG A 30 -7.50 -9.36 -13.84
N THR A 31 -7.68 -10.67 -13.71
CA THR A 31 -7.47 -11.42 -12.46
C THR A 31 -6.04 -11.96 -12.40
N TYR A 32 -5.41 -11.81 -11.26
CA TYR A 32 -4.09 -12.35 -10.97
C TYR A 32 -4.16 -13.27 -9.76
N PRO A 33 -3.62 -14.50 -9.83
CA PRO A 33 -3.58 -15.40 -8.68
C PRO A 33 -2.63 -14.86 -7.61
N LYS A 34 -2.75 -15.37 -6.38
CA LYS A 34 -1.84 -15.08 -5.28
C LYS A 34 -0.37 -15.32 -5.65
N ASN A 35 0.52 -14.46 -5.12
CA ASN A 35 1.97 -14.49 -5.35
C ASN A 35 2.37 -14.31 -6.83
N LYS A 36 1.54 -13.64 -7.63
CA LYS A 36 1.86 -13.32 -9.02
C LYS A 36 2.52 -11.95 -9.10
N MET A 37 3.65 -11.88 -9.77
CA MET A 37 4.28 -10.62 -10.18
C MET A 37 3.45 -9.98 -11.30
N ILE A 38 2.93 -8.76 -11.05
CA ILE A 38 2.17 -7.94 -12.00
C ILE A 38 3.11 -7.02 -12.78
N LEU A 39 4.03 -6.36 -12.06
CA LEU A 39 5.07 -5.50 -12.61
C LEU A 39 6.44 -5.96 -12.13
N MET A 40 7.42 -5.87 -13.00
CA MET A 40 8.83 -6.08 -12.67
C MET A 40 9.56 -4.74 -12.72
N GLU A 41 10.43 -4.50 -11.74
CA GLU A 41 11.34 -3.35 -11.72
C GLU A 41 12.17 -3.32 -13.00
N GLU A 42 12.42 -2.14 -13.54
CA GLU A 42 13.16 -1.86 -14.77
C GLU A 42 12.42 -2.23 -16.09
N ASP A 43 11.24 -2.88 -16.06
CA ASP A 43 10.42 -3.05 -17.26
C ASP A 43 9.89 -1.70 -17.79
N GLU A 44 9.65 -1.60 -19.09
CA GLU A 44 8.93 -0.47 -19.65
C GLU A 44 7.48 -0.42 -19.15
N GLY A 45 6.96 0.79 -18.92
CA GLY A 45 5.65 0.97 -18.31
C GLY A 45 4.74 1.98 -19.01
N ASP A 46 3.65 1.47 -19.60
CA ASP A 46 2.64 2.27 -20.30
C ASP A 46 1.21 2.10 -19.75
N THR A 47 1.06 1.53 -18.58
CA THR A 47 -0.25 1.16 -18.03
C THR A 47 -0.34 1.53 -16.56
N LEU A 48 -1.45 2.20 -16.19
CA LEU A 48 -1.91 2.41 -14.81
C LEU A 48 -2.75 1.22 -14.39
N PHE A 49 -2.64 0.83 -13.14
CA PHE A 49 -3.39 -0.26 -12.54
C PHE A 49 -4.20 0.26 -11.36
N VAL A 50 -5.47 -0.16 -11.26
CA VAL A 50 -6.37 0.12 -10.14
C VAL A 50 -6.83 -1.20 -9.56
N ILE A 51 -6.69 -1.38 -8.26
CA ILE A 51 -7.07 -2.61 -7.58
C ILE A 51 -8.59 -2.58 -7.34
N ASP A 52 -9.30 -3.53 -7.92
CA ASP A 52 -10.74 -3.73 -7.71
C ASP A 52 -10.99 -4.58 -6.47
N GLU A 53 -10.34 -5.75 -6.40
CA GLU A 53 -10.39 -6.67 -5.27
C GLU A 53 -9.00 -7.24 -4.97
N GLY A 54 -8.75 -7.58 -3.71
CA GLY A 54 -7.48 -8.15 -3.27
C GLY A 54 -6.46 -7.12 -2.82
N SER A 55 -5.20 -7.55 -2.76
CA SER A 55 -4.10 -6.72 -2.24
C SER A 55 -2.76 -7.07 -2.90
N VAL A 56 -1.89 -6.09 -2.99
CA VAL A 56 -0.55 -6.23 -3.56
C VAL A 56 0.51 -5.61 -2.65
N LYS A 57 1.76 -6.07 -2.78
CA LYS A 57 2.93 -5.39 -2.19
C LYS A 57 3.81 -4.79 -3.28
N ILE A 58 4.32 -3.58 -3.01
CA ILE A 58 5.33 -2.89 -3.81
C ILE A 58 6.69 -3.21 -3.20
N THR A 59 7.61 -3.79 -3.98
CA THR A 59 8.89 -4.28 -3.45
C THR A 59 10.06 -3.92 -4.34
N ARG A 60 11.23 -3.83 -3.71
CA ARG A 60 12.51 -3.88 -4.41
C ARG A 60 13.36 -5.01 -3.86
N ILE A 61 14.18 -5.59 -4.72
CA ILE A 61 15.06 -6.69 -4.37
C ILE A 61 16.50 -6.24 -4.64
N SER A 62 17.34 -6.32 -3.60
CA SER A 62 18.77 -6.02 -3.73
C SER A 62 19.51 -7.13 -4.48
N GLU A 63 20.73 -6.85 -4.96
CA GLU A 63 21.57 -7.82 -5.69
C GLU A 63 21.83 -9.12 -4.91
N ASP A 64 21.88 -9.03 -3.58
CA ASP A 64 22.05 -10.18 -2.66
C ASP A 64 20.73 -10.90 -2.32
N GLY A 65 19.62 -10.52 -2.98
CA GLY A 65 18.32 -11.17 -2.89
C GLY A 65 17.46 -10.77 -1.67
N ARG A 66 17.85 -9.73 -0.92
CA ARG A 66 17.01 -9.20 0.16
C ARG A 66 15.88 -8.37 -0.40
N GLU A 67 14.66 -8.67 0.03
CA GLU A 67 13.47 -7.90 -0.31
C GLU A 67 13.26 -6.76 0.69
N VAL A 68 12.94 -5.57 0.20
CA VAL A 68 12.33 -4.50 0.97
C VAL A 68 10.90 -4.28 0.47
N ILE A 69 9.94 -4.16 1.37
CA ILE A 69 8.56 -3.80 1.05
C ILE A 69 8.40 -2.31 1.28
N LEU A 70 8.14 -1.57 0.20
CA LEU A 70 7.97 -0.13 0.20
C LEU A 70 6.56 0.27 0.65
N SER A 71 5.54 -0.45 0.17
CA SER A 71 4.16 -0.27 0.60
C SER A 71 3.31 -1.51 0.32
N MET A 72 2.13 -1.59 0.96
CA MET A 72 1.05 -2.51 0.64
C MET A 72 -0.13 -1.69 0.12
N LEU A 73 -0.79 -2.18 -0.92
CA LEU A 73 -1.94 -1.53 -1.54
C LEU A 73 -3.12 -2.50 -1.55
N ASN A 74 -4.32 -1.95 -1.37
CA ASN A 74 -5.57 -2.70 -1.23
C ASN A 74 -6.58 -2.27 -2.30
N ALA A 75 -7.76 -2.86 -2.29
CA ALA A 75 -8.87 -2.44 -3.15
C ALA A 75 -9.12 -0.92 -3.03
N GLY A 76 -9.28 -0.24 -4.16
CA GLY A 76 -9.37 1.21 -4.27
C GLY A 76 -8.04 1.94 -4.46
N ASP A 77 -6.90 1.29 -4.23
CA ASP A 77 -5.60 1.89 -4.52
C ASP A 77 -5.21 1.73 -6.01
N PHE A 78 -4.21 2.52 -6.42
CA PHE A 78 -3.65 2.44 -7.78
C PHE A 78 -2.10 2.43 -7.75
N PHE A 79 -1.51 1.88 -8.81
CA PHE A 79 -0.06 1.80 -8.98
C PHE A 79 0.37 1.84 -10.44
N GLY A 80 1.67 2.03 -10.69
CA GLY A 80 2.26 2.08 -12.02
C GLY A 80 2.13 3.44 -12.71
N GLU A 81 1.78 4.49 -11.96
CA GLU A 81 1.64 5.86 -12.44
C GLU A 81 2.97 6.53 -12.77
N MET A 82 4.05 6.22 -12.03
CA MET A 82 5.31 6.95 -12.13
C MET A 82 5.87 6.93 -13.55
N SER A 83 6.05 5.75 -14.13
CA SER A 83 6.55 5.59 -15.50
C SER A 83 5.66 6.21 -16.59
N ILE A 84 4.39 6.51 -16.26
CA ILE A 84 3.49 7.23 -17.18
C ILE A 84 3.91 8.69 -17.33
N PHE A 85 4.40 9.31 -16.25
CA PHE A 85 4.72 10.73 -16.20
C PHE A 85 6.17 11.04 -16.54
N ASP A 86 7.11 10.29 -15.98
CA ASP A 86 8.56 10.55 -16.17
C ASP A 86 9.14 9.84 -17.40
N GLY A 87 8.43 8.82 -17.94
CA GLY A 87 8.90 8.04 -19.08
C GLY A 87 10.03 7.06 -18.73
N GLU A 88 10.34 6.93 -17.43
CA GLU A 88 11.32 5.98 -16.93
C GLU A 88 10.73 4.56 -16.83
N SER A 89 11.57 3.58 -16.61
CA SER A 89 11.17 2.21 -16.35
C SER A 89 10.40 2.08 -15.03
N ARG A 90 9.81 0.91 -14.77
CA ARG A 90 9.12 0.62 -13.50
C ARG A 90 10.07 0.77 -12.32
N SER A 91 9.68 1.57 -11.32
CA SER A 91 10.51 1.89 -10.16
C SER A 91 10.59 0.75 -9.14
N ALA A 92 9.69 -0.23 -9.20
CA ALA A 92 9.59 -1.33 -8.25
C ALA A 92 8.81 -2.52 -8.83
N ASN A 93 8.96 -3.68 -8.20
CA ASN A 93 8.12 -4.85 -8.44
C ASN A 93 6.76 -4.68 -7.76
N VAL A 94 5.71 -5.28 -8.34
CA VAL A 94 4.38 -5.40 -7.74
C VAL A 94 3.97 -6.85 -7.73
N VAL A 95 3.67 -7.38 -6.53
CA VAL A 95 3.34 -8.80 -6.32
C VAL A 95 2.04 -8.92 -5.54
N THR A 96 1.11 -9.76 -6.01
CA THR A 96 -0.17 -10.03 -5.34
C THR A 96 0.04 -10.78 -4.01
N LEU A 97 -0.66 -10.36 -2.96
CA LEU A 97 -0.68 -11.03 -1.65
C LEU A 97 -1.80 -12.08 -1.55
N GLU A 98 -2.80 -11.96 -2.39
CA GLU A 98 -3.94 -12.86 -2.55
C GLU A 98 -4.40 -12.84 -4.02
N GLU A 99 -5.43 -13.61 -4.38
CA GLU A 99 -6.07 -13.45 -5.69
C GLU A 99 -6.61 -12.03 -5.81
N SER A 100 -6.26 -11.34 -6.88
CA SER A 100 -6.54 -9.92 -7.03
C SER A 100 -7.09 -9.60 -8.40
N ASP A 101 -8.18 -8.84 -8.43
CA ASP A 101 -8.76 -8.26 -9.63
C ASP A 101 -8.26 -6.84 -9.80
N VAL A 102 -7.75 -6.53 -10.99
CA VAL A 102 -7.11 -5.25 -11.27
C VAL A 102 -7.62 -4.69 -12.60
N PHE A 103 -7.99 -3.42 -12.61
CA PHE A 103 -8.27 -2.67 -13.83
C PHE A 103 -7.01 -2.07 -14.43
N LEU A 104 -6.86 -2.17 -15.73
CA LEU A 104 -5.73 -1.68 -16.51
C LEU A 104 -6.20 -0.50 -17.37
N LEU A 105 -5.54 0.65 -17.24
CA LEU A 105 -5.78 1.85 -18.05
C LEU A 105 -4.50 2.23 -18.80
N LYS A 106 -4.56 2.33 -20.12
CA LYS A 106 -3.40 2.68 -20.92
C LYS A 106 -2.96 4.13 -20.73
N ARG A 107 -1.64 4.36 -20.82
CA ARG A 107 -1.02 5.69 -20.67
C ARG A 107 -1.71 6.75 -21.51
N ALA A 108 -1.96 6.47 -22.80
CA ALA A 108 -2.59 7.44 -23.71
C ALA A 108 -3.99 7.84 -23.23
N ASP A 109 -4.80 6.87 -22.80
CA ASP A 109 -6.15 7.11 -22.29
C ASP A 109 -6.10 7.88 -20.97
N PHE A 110 -5.18 7.51 -20.06
CA PHE A 110 -5.01 8.20 -18.78
C PHE A 110 -4.59 9.67 -18.98
N LEU A 111 -3.62 9.95 -19.83
CA LEU A 111 -3.22 11.33 -20.14
C LEU A 111 -4.37 12.15 -20.75
N HIS A 112 -5.15 11.53 -21.64
CA HIS A 112 -6.36 12.19 -22.19
C HIS A 112 -7.40 12.49 -21.09
N LEU A 113 -7.57 11.59 -20.11
CA LEU A 113 -8.46 11.85 -18.96
C LEU A 113 -7.98 13.00 -18.10
N LEU A 114 -6.67 13.17 -17.88
CA LEU A 114 -6.12 14.30 -17.12
C LEU A 114 -6.44 15.65 -17.80
N GLU A 115 -6.37 15.70 -19.13
CA GLU A 115 -6.74 16.90 -19.90
C GLU A 115 -8.25 17.19 -19.81
N LYS A 116 -9.06 16.14 -19.92
CA LYS A 116 -10.52 16.26 -19.94
C LYS A 116 -11.13 16.52 -18.56
N TYR A 117 -10.54 15.96 -17.51
CA TYR A 117 -10.99 16.05 -16.12
C TYR A 117 -9.87 16.58 -15.22
N PRO A 118 -9.56 17.88 -15.18
CA PRO A 118 -8.44 18.43 -14.41
C PRO A 118 -8.47 18.12 -12.91
N LYS A 119 -9.63 17.78 -12.35
CA LYS A 119 -9.76 17.32 -10.96
C LYS A 119 -8.93 16.07 -10.69
N ILE A 120 -8.83 15.15 -11.66
CA ILE A 120 -7.99 13.95 -11.54
C ILE A 120 -6.54 14.35 -11.26
N SER A 121 -6.02 15.37 -11.96
CA SER A 121 -4.65 15.86 -11.76
C SER A 121 -4.44 16.41 -10.34
N VAL A 122 -5.42 17.14 -9.80
CA VAL A 122 -5.34 17.69 -8.43
C VAL A 122 -5.33 16.55 -7.41
N SER A 123 -6.25 15.60 -7.52
CA SER A 123 -6.34 14.44 -6.61
C SER A 123 -5.10 13.56 -6.71
N LEU A 124 -4.55 13.38 -7.92
CA LEU A 124 -3.29 12.66 -8.13
C LEU A 124 -2.11 13.36 -7.43
N LEU A 125 -1.98 14.68 -7.55
CA LEU A 125 -0.94 15.44 -6.87
C LEU A 125 -1.07 15.35 -5.34
N GLN A 126 -2.29 15.34 -4.80
CA GLN A 126 -2.54 15.16 -3.38
C GLN A 126 -2.09 13.75 -2.92
N GLU A 127 -2.43 12.72 -3.70
CA GLU A 127 -2.03 11.36 -3.39
C GLU A 127 -0.50 11.18 -3.47
N LEU A 128 0.15 11.70 -4.52
CA LEU A 128 1.61 11.66 -4.63
C LEU A 128 2.31 12.43 -3.50
N ALA A 129 1.76 13.57 -3.06
CA ALA A 129 2.28 14.30 -1.91
C ALA A 129 2.11 13.51 -0.60
N SER A 130 1.02 12.75 -0.44
CA SER A 130 0.81 11.84 0.68
C SER A 130 1.83 10.70 0.68
N ARG A 131 2.03 10.06 -0.48
CA ARG A 131 3.02 8.98 -0.66
C ARG A 131 4.44 9.46 -0.39
N LEU A 132 4.79 10.68 -0.82
CA LEU A 132 6.09 11.29 -0.53
C LEU A 132 6.30 11.47 0.97
N ARG A 133 5.30 12.02 1.71
CA ARG A 133 5.39 12.14 3.18
C ARG A 133 5.58 10.78 3.87
N LYS A 134 4.83 9.75 3.45
CA LYS A 134 5.01 8.37 3.97
C LYS A 134 6.44 7.84 3.70
N SER A 135 7.02 8.20 2.55
CA SER A 135 8.41 7.85 2.22
C SER A 135 9.41 8.58 3.09
N ASP A 136 9.21 9.87 3.36
CA ASP A 136 10.07 10.67 4.25
C ASP A 136 10.04 10.11 5.69
N GLU A 137 8.86 9.76 6.21
CA GLU A 137 8.70 9.11 7.52
C GLU A 137 9.41 7.74 7.58
N LEU A 138 9.37 6.97 6.49
CA LEU A 138 10.10 5.70 6.41
C LEU A 138 11.61 5.92 6.44
N ILE A 139 12.13 6.89 5.69
CA ILE A 139 13.55 7.25 5.68
C ILE A 139 14.00 7.73 7.06
N GLU A 140 13.22 8.59 7.71
CA GLU A 140 13.47 9.05 9.07
C GLU A 140 13.54 7.86 10.06
N SER A 141 12.54 6.98 10.01
CA SER A 141 12.49 5.79 10.84
C SER A 141 13.71 4.87 10.64
N LEU A 142 14.11 4.62 9.38
CA LEU A 142 15.29 3.80 9.06
C LEU A 142 16.59 4.43 9.53
N SER A 143 16.66 5.77 9.56
CA SER A 143 17.88 6.52 9.88
C SER A 143 18.05 6.77 11.38
N LEU A 144 16.95 6.99 12.11
CA LEU A 144 16.99 7.51 13.48
C LEU A 144 16.42 6.54 14.54
N SER A 145 15.65 5.52 14.13
CA SER A 145 15.01 4.60 15.07
C SER A 145 15.76 3.28 15.19
N ASP A 146 15.71 2.66 16.36
CA ASP A 146 16.15 1.28 16.54
C ASP A 146 15.15 0.27 15.94
N ALA A 147 15.49 -1.01 15.93
CA ALA A 147 14.67 -2.03 15.31
C ALA A 147 13.31 -2.24 16.02
N GLU A 148 13.26 -2.08 17.36
CA GLU A 148 12.02 -2.18 18.14
C GLU A 148 11.04 -1.07 17.74
N ASN A 149 11.53 0.15 17.70
CA ASN A 149 10.73 1.32 17.31
C ASN A 149 10.26 1.23 15.85
N ARG A 150 11.13 0.80 14.91
CA ARG A 150 10.73 0.60 13.50
C ARG A 150 9.62 -0.42 13.34
N ILE A 151 9.64 -1.52 14.11
CA ILE A 151 8.57 -2.52 14.10
C ILE A 151 7.26 -1.93 14.66
N ALA A 152 7.33 -1.16 15.77
CA ALA A 152 6.16 -0.49 16.33
C ALA A 152 5.56 0.53 15.36
N LEU A 153 6.39 1.36 14.69
CA LEU A 153 5.96 2.27 13.62
C LEU A 153 5.36 1.53 12.42
N THR A 154 5.88 0.36 12.09
CA THR A 154 5.30 -0.49 11.04
C THR A 154 3.91 -1.00 11.47
N LEU A 155 3.72 -1.40 12.73
CA LEU A 155 2.40 -1.78 13.24
C LEU A 155 1.42 -0.61 13.23
N LEU A 156 1.85 0.62 13.53
CA LEU A 156 1.01 1.83 13.43
C LEU A 156 0.55 2.06 11.98
N ARG A 157 1.46 1.97 11.00
CA ARG A 157 1.11 2.08 9.58
C ARG A 157 0.11 1.01 9.15
N LEU A 158 0.34 -0.25 9.55
CA LEU A 158 -0.59 -1.34 9.28
C LEU A 158 -1.94 -1.13 9.98
N ALA A 159 -1.97 -0.51 11.16
CA ALA A 159 -3.20 -0.15 11.85
C ALA A 159 -3.96 0.96 11.12
N ASP A 160 -3.27 1.94 10.55
CA ASP A 160 -3.89 2.99 9.73
C ASP A 160 -4.44 2.46 8.41
N ASP A 161 -3.72 1.53 7.75
CA ASP A 161 -4.08 1.00 6.43
C ASP A 161 -5.11 -0.16 6.50
N LEU A 162 -5.08 -1.00 7.56
CA LEU A 162 -5.86 -2.25 7.66
C LEU A 162 -6.73 -2.35 8.92
N GLY A 163 -6.57 -1.41 9.85
CA GLY A 163 -7.15 -1.51 11.19
C GLY A 163 -8.63 -1.14 11.27
N ILE A 164 -9.36 -1.86 12.11
CA ILE A 164 -10.73 -1.54 12.48
C ILE A 164 -10.71 -0.86 13.86
N TYR A 165 -11.09 0.42 13.89
CA TYR A 165 -11.10 1.23 15.12
C TYR A 165 -12.36 0.97 15.93
N LYS A 166 -12.19 0.54 17.20
CA LYS A 166 -13.27 0.28 18.15
C LYS A 166 -12.91 0.75 19.55
N ALA A 167 -13.58 1.78 20.05
CA ALA A 167 -13.43 2.27 21.43
C ALA A 167 -11.98 2.49 21.89
N GLY A 168 -11.15 3.13 21.05
CA GLY A 168 -9.73 3.42 21.33
C GLY A 168 -8.77 2.28 21.04
N LYS A 169 -9.26 1.09 20.74
CA LYS A 169 -8.48 -0.06 20.25
C LYS A 169 -8.47 -0.11 18.73
N VAL A 170 -7.43 -0.72 18.18
CA VAL A 170 -7.37 -1.04 16.75
C VAL A 170 -7.13 -2.53 16.57
N GLU A 171 -8.03 -3.16 15.82
CA GLU A 171 -7.94 -4.58 15.46
C GLU A 171 -7.43 -4.70 14.01
N ILE A 172 -6.36 -5.45 13.79
CA ILE A 172 -5.83 -5.83 12.49
C ILE A 172 -6.08 -7.33 12.34
N ASP A 173 -7.08 -7.72 11.53
CA ASP A 173 -7.48 -9.12 11.41
C ASP A 173 -6.52 -9.96 10.53
N ASN A 174 -5.91 -9.33 9.51
CA ASN A 174 -5.00 -9.96 8.56
C ASN A 174 -3.60 -9.34 8.62
N LEU A 175 -2.94 -9.47 9.78
CA LEU A 175 -1.56 -9.01 9.92
C LEU A 175 -0.66 -9.75 8.92
N PRO A 176 0.20 -9.04 8.16
CA PRO A 176 1.18 -9.65 7.28
C PRO A 176 2.08 -10.66 7.99
N TYR A 177 2.68 -11.58 7.24
CA TYR A 177 3.66 -12.51 7.82
C TYR A 177 4.80 -11.75 8.48
N GLN A 178 5.38 -12.34 9.54
CA GLN A 178 6.51 -11.70 10.25
C GLN A 178 7.70 -11.39 9.33
N GLN A 179 7.87 -12.16 8.24
CA GLN A 179 8.88 -11.87 7.23
C GLN A 179 8.55 -10.58 6.46
N ASP A 180 7.28 -10.36 6.09
CA ASP A 180 6.87 -9.14 5.40
C ASP A 180 7.01 -7.92 6.33
N ILE A 181 6.63 -8.05 7.61
CA ILE A 181 6.87 -6.99 8.62
C ILE A 181 8.37 -6.70 8.76
N ALA A 182 9.22 -7.74 8.73
CA ALA A 182 10.67 -7.57 8.77
C ALA A 182 11.18 -6.81 7.53
N ASN A 183 10.69 -7.16 6.35
CA ASN A 183 11.02 -6.51 5.08
C ASN A 183 10.54 -5.05 5.02
N MET A 184 9.42 -4.72 5.70
CA MET A 184 8.92 -3.33 5.85
C MET A 184 9.75 -2.52 6.85
N ALA A 185 10.15 -3.15 7.98
CA ALA A 185 10.87 -2.49 9.07
C ALA A 185 12.40 -2.47 8.88
N GLY A 186 12.93 -3.06 7.79
CA GLY A 186 14.36 -3.17 7.52
C GLY A 186 15.10 -3.94 8.62
N THR A 187 14.56 -5.10 9.04
CA THR A 187 15.13 -5.92 10.12
C THR A 187 14.97 -7.42 9.83
N SER A 188 15.29 -8.29 10.81
CA SER A 188 15.11 -9.74 10.66
C SER A 188 13.77 -10.23 11.22
N ARG A 189 13.29 -11.36 10.69
CA ARG A 189 12.08 -12.03 11.18
C ARG A 189 12.16 -12.36 12.67
N GLU A 190 13.36 -12.78 13.14
CA GLU A 190 13.62 -13.10 14.54
C GLU A 190 13.46 -11.87 15.43
N THR A 191 13.92 -10.69 14.96
CA THR A 191 13.74 -9.42 15.67
C THR A 191 12.26 -9.07 15.75
N VAL A 192 11.51 -9.20 14.65
CA VAL A 192 10.05 -9.00 14.65
C VAL A 192 9.37 -9.91 15.68
N SER A 193 9.71 -11.21 15.67
CA SER A 193 9.12 -12.18 16.61
C SER A 193 9.37 -11.79 18.08
N ARG A 194 10.61 -11.38 18.42
CA ARG A 194 10.97 -10.93 19.77
C ARG A 194 10.25 -9.64 20.16
N THR A 195 10.19 -8.65 19.24
CA THR A 195 9.55 -7.38 19.52
C THR A 195 8.05 -7.53 19.70
N LEU A 196 7.37 -8.32 18.85
CA LEU A 196 5.94 -8.60 19.04
C LEU A 196 5.66 -9.23 20.41
N LYS A 197 6.49 -10.17 20.84
CA LYS A 197 6.38 -10.77 22.17
C LYS A 197 6.61 -9.76 23.28
N LEU A 198 7.59 -8.88 23.15
CA LEU A 198 7.87 -7.81 24.12
C LEU A 198 6.71 -6.82 24.21
N LEU A 199 6.11 -6.42 23.08
CA LEU A 199 4.95 -5.53 23.07
C LEU A 199 3.72 -6.18 23.72
N GLU A 200 3.54 -7.48 23.54
CA GLU A 200 2.49 -8.26 24.19
C GLU A 200 2.73 -8.36 25.70
N ASP A 201 3.95 -8.67 26.15
CA ASP A 201 4.32 -8.75 27.57
C ASP A 201 4.20 -7.39 28.29
N LYS A 202 4.45 -6.29 27.57
CA LYS A 202 4.22 -4.91 28.05
C LYS A 202 2.73 -4.48 28.03
N GLY A 203 1.84 -5.29 27.47
CA GLY A 203 0.41 -5.02 27.40
C GLY A 203 -0.01 -3.99 26.35
N PHE A 204 0.86 -3.64 25.40
CA PHE A 204 0.50 -2.74 24.30
C PHE A 204 -0.38 -3.42 23.26
N ILE A 205 -0.13 -4.70 22.99
CA ILE A 205 -0.86 -5.49 21.99
C ILE A 205 -1.31 -6.84 22.56
N ALA A 206 -2.31 -7.43 21.94
CA ALA A 206 -2.59 -8.87 22.02
C ALA A 206 -2.51 -9.47 20.62
N LYS A 207 -1.95 -10.69 20.51
CA LYS A 207 -1.77 -11.39 19.23
C LYS A 207 -2.41 -12.77 19.29
N ASP A 208 -3.22 -13.08 18.26
CA ASP A 208 -3.76 -14.41 18.03
C ASP A 208 -3.65 -14.76 16.53
N GLY A 209 -2.73 -15.66 16.19
CA GLY A 209 -2.45 -16.03 14.80
C GLY A 209 -2.03 -14.80 13.96
N HIS A 210 -2.84 -14.48 12.97
CA HIS A 210 -2.70 -13.29 12.11
C HIS A 210 -3.50 -12.08 12.59
N LYS A 211 -4.16 -12.17 13.74
CA LYS A 211 -4.86 -11.05 14.36
C LYS A 211 -3.98 -10.38 15.39
N VAL A 212 -3.94 -9.04 15.34
CA VAL A 212 -3.32 -8.20 16.37
C VAL A 212 -4.32 -7.15 16.81
N VAL A 213 -4.39 -6.93 18.13
CA VAL A 213 -5.18 -5.87 18.75
C VAL A 213 -4.24 -4.92 19.47
N ILE A 214 -4.21 -3.66 19.08
CA ILE A 214 -3.55 -2.58 19.82
C ILE A 214 -4.57 -2.10 20.86
N HIS A 215 -4.23 -2.22 22.15
CA HIS A 215 -5.18 -1.96 23.26
C HIS A 215 -5.53 -0.50 23.46
N ASP A 216 -4.58 0.41 23.23
CA ASP A 216 -4.77 1.86 23.22
C ASP A 216 -3.92 2.45 22.10
N TYR A 217 -4.58 2.79 20.97
CA TYR A 217 -3.88 3.31 19.79
C TYR A 217 -3.18 4.64 20.05
N ASN A 218 -3.82 5.54 20.83
CA ASN A 218 -3.25 6.85 21.09
C ASN A 218 -2.02 6.77 22.02
N GLU A 219 -2.09 5.91 23.05
CA GLU A 219 -0.95 5.67 23.92
C GLU A 219 0.19 4.99 23.16
N PHE A 220 -0.11 3.98 22.34
CA PHE A 220 0.86 3.29 21.49
C PHE A 220 1.54 4.26 20.54
N LYS A 221 0.77 5.09 19.85
CA LYS A 221 1.30 6.12 18.94
C LYS A 221 2.19 7.10 19.68
N LYS A 222 1.76 7.62 20.84
CA LYS A 222 2.55 8.57 21.64
C LYS A 222 3.86 7.98 22.17
N HIS A 223 3.90 6.66 22.38
CA HIS A 223 5.08 5.98 22.92
C HIS A 223 6.16 5.75 21.86
N PHE A 224 5.76 5.51 20.59
CA PHE A 224 6.65 5.10 19.52
C PHE A 224 6.82 6.15 18.39
N SER A 225 6.08 7.26 18.39
CA SER A 225 6.18 8.36 17.40
C SER A 225 7.07 9.48 17.88
#